data_3beed412d7c3d05daac1f2469db3c5b3
#
_entry.id   3beed412d7c3d05daac1f2469db3c5b3
#
_cell.length_a   1.000
_cell.length_b   1.000
_cell.length_c   1.000
_cell.angle_alpha   90.00
_cell.angle_beta   90.00
_cell.angle_gamma   90.00
#
_symmetry.space_group_name_H-M   'P 1'
#
loop_
_entity.id
_entity.type
_entity.pdbx_description
1 polymer ?
#
loop_
_entity_poly.entity_id
_entity_poly.type
_entity_poly.pdbx_seq_one_letter_code
_entity_poly.pdbx_strand_id
1 'polypeptide(L)'
;SLALLKQKGRPALSKAILILINLILIIGLIFSYTRAAWLSVICAAIVGALVYFKVNFKLLSFVAILSIGMIYAQWDKIQMVLAKNTHEHTTEAFDEKIQSAANVTTDASNLERINRWDCAYQMFKKKPLIGFGPGTYAFEYAAFQDPENLTIISTNFGDMGNAHSEYLSALSESGLIGMLLFMSVVAAIFYSTIRLYHRYEKNNDVKILVMGIIVSLASYFIHAFLNNYLDTDKAAIPIWAMCAMVVSMTISLSASGQSKGMD
;
A
#
# COMPACT_ATOMS: atom_id res chain seq x y z
N SER A 1 -13.59 10.55 2.36
CA SER A 1 -14.98 11.00 2.06
C SER A 1 -16.01 10.35 2.98
N LEU A 2 -16.05 9.01 3.17
CA LEU A 2 -16.99 8.31 4.06
C LEU A 2 -16.94 8.82 5.51
N ALA A 3 -15.78 9.11 6.04
CA ALA A 3 -15.60 9.69 7.37
C ALA A 3 -16.29 11.04 7.52
N LEU A 4 -16.27 11.85 6.47
CA LEU A 4 -16.89 13.19 6.46
C LEU A 4 -18.43 13.14 6.48
N LEU A 5 -19.06 12.08 5.99
CA LEU A 5 -20.53 11.89 6.03
C LEU A 5 -21.07 11.74 7.45
N LYS A 6 -20.28 11.21 8.38
CA LYS A 6 -20.67 10.97 9.76
C LYS A 6 -20.59 12.23 10.65
N GLN A 7 -20.00 13.32 10.16
CA GLN A 7 -19.91 14.56 10.95
C GLN A 7 -21.29 15.19 11.13
N LYS A 8 -21.59 15.61 12.37
CA LYS A 8 -22.85 16.27 12.72
C LYS A 8 -22.89 17.71 12.17
N GLY A 9 -24.11 18.21 11.86
CA GLY A 9 -24.32 19.62 11.46
C GLY A 9 -23.99 19.96 10.00
N ARG A 10 -23.63 19.00 9.14
CA ARG A 10 -23.40 19.28 7.72
C ARG A 10 -24.68 19.59 6.96
N PRO A 11 -24.68 20.61 6.07
CA PRO A 11 -25.81 20.91 5.17
C PRO A 11 -26.17 19.71 4.31
N ALA A 12 -27.47 19.57 3.98
CA ALA A 12 -27.96 18.47 3.16
C ALA A 12 -27.27 18.37 1.79
N LEU A 13 -27.02 19.52 1.14
CA LEU A 13 -26.30 19.59 -0.14
C LEU A 13 -24.89 19.02 -0.02
N SER A 14 -24.13 19.39 1.03
CA SER A 14 -22.78 18.84 1.25
C SER A 14 -22.80 17.31 1.47
N LYS A 15 -23.83 16.79 2.15
CA LYS A 15 -23.99 15.32 2.30
C LYS A 15 -24.31 14.65 0.98
N ALA A 16 -25.19 15.24 0.17
CA ALA A 16 -25.53 14.71 -1.15
C ALA A 16 -24.30 14.64 -2.08
N ILE A 17 -23.49 15.70 -2.10
CA ILE A 17 -22.24 15.75 -2.86
C ILE A 17 -21.26 14.66 -2.38
N LEU A 18 -21.09 14.51 -1.08
CA LEU A 18 -20.20 13.46 -0.53
C LEU A 18 -20.71 12.05 -0.86
N ILE A 19 -22.01 11.81 -0.83
CA ILE A 19 -22.60 10.53 -1.25
C ILE A 19 -22.31 10.27 -2.71
N LEU A 20 -22.53 11.25 -3.58
CA LEU A 20 -22.23 11.12 -5.01
C LEU A 20 -20.76 10.82 -5.27
N ILE A 21 -19.85 11.54 -4.61
CA ILE A 21 -18.41 11.27 -4.70
C ILE A 21 -18.08 9.85 -4.25
N ASN A 22 -18.66 9.37 -3.14
CA ASN A 22 -18.41 8.00 -2.68
C ASN A 22 -18.95 6.96 -3.66
N LEU A 23 -20.11 7.19 -4.25
CA LEU A 23 -20.66 6.29 -5.29
C LEU A 23 -19.75 6.23 -6.51
N ILE A 24 -19.29 7.38 -7.00
CA ILE A 24 -18.35 7.44 -8.14
C ILE A 24 -17.04 6.70 -7.81
N LEU A 25 -16.49 6.88 -6.60
CA LEU A 25 -15.25 6.21 -6.19
C LEU A 25 -15.44 4.70 -6.05
N ILE A 26 -16.58 4.23 -5.52
CA ILE A 26 -16.88 2.79 -5.42
C ILE A 26 -17.05 2.18 -6.81
N ILE A 27 -17.80 2.85 -7.69
CA ILE A 27 -17.96 2.42 -9.08
C ILE A 27 -16.59 2.36 -9.78
N GLY A 28 -15.77 3.41 -9.63
CA GLY A 28 -14.41 3.44 -10.18
C GLY A 28 -13.53 2.32 -9.64
N LEU A 29 -13.61 2.02 -8.34
CA LEU A 29 -12.88 0.91 -7.71
C LEU A 29 -13.30 -0.45 -8.28
N ILE A 30 -14.60 -0.68 -8.46
CA ILE A 30 -15.13 -1.92 -9.04
C ILE A 30 -14.66 -2.07 -10.50
N PHE A 31 -14.87 -1.04 -11.31
CA PHE A 31 -14.49 -1.04 -12.73
C PHE A 31 -13.00 -0.89 -12.99
N SER A 32 -12.18 -0.61 -11.98
CA SER A 32 -10.72 -0.63 -12.15
C SER A 32 -10.16 -2.03 -12.40
N TYR A 33 -10.93 -3.07 -12.08
CA TYR A 33 -10.54 -4.49 -12.14
C TYR A 33 -9.19 -4.79 -11.44
N THR A 34 -8.76 -3.90 -10.55
CA THR A 34 -7.47 -4.01 -9.86
C THR A 34 -7.64 -4.82 -8.57
N ARG A 35 -7.32 -6.12 -8.64
CA ARG A 35 -7.40 -7.07 -7.50
C ARG A 35 -6.64 -6.57 -6.27
N ALA A 36 -5.44 -6.02 -6.49
CA ALA A 36 -4.63 -5.43 -5.44
C ALA A 36 -5.33 -4.28 -4.70
N ALA A 37 -6.11 -3.44 -5.42
CA ALA A 37 -6.85 -2.36 -4.82
C ALA A 37 -8.01 -2.89 -3.96
N TRP A 38 -8.74 -3.89 -4.41
CA TRP A 38 -9.82 -4.51 -3.62
C TRP A 38 -9.27 -5.14 -2.34
N LEU A 39 -8.20 -5.92 -2.47
CA LEU A 39 -7.52 -6.53 -1.31
C LEU A 39 -7.04 -5.47 -0.33
N SER A 40 -6.42 -4.39 -0.81
CA SER A 40 -5.90 -3.32 0.05
C SER A 40 -7.01 -2.62 0.83
N VAL A 41 -8.19 -2.40 0.24
CA VAL A 41 -9.34 -1.80 0.93
C VAL A 41 -9.88 -2.73 2.02
N ILE A 42 -9.98 -4.04 1.76
CA ILE A 42 -10.40 -5.03 2.77
C ILE A 42 -9.40 -5.07 3.92
N CYS A 43 -8.11 -5.18 3.63
CA CYS A 43 -7.06 -5.18 4.66
C CYS A 43 -7.03 -3.87 5.45
N ALA A 44 -7.23 -2.72 4.80
CA ALA A 44 -7.31 -1.43 5.47
C ALA A 44 -8.53 -1.34 6.41
N ALA A 45 -9.68 -1.92 6.03
CA ALA A 45 -10.84 -2.01 6.90
C ALA A 45 -10.54 -2.85 8.15
N ILE A 46 -9.79 -3.95 7.99
CA ILE A 46 -9.32 -4.78 9.12
C ILE A 46 -8.39 -3.96 10.02
N VAL A 47 -7.42 -3.22 9.46
CA VAL A 47 -6.54 -2.33 10.24
C VAL A 47 -7.36 -1.29 11.01
N GLY A 48 -8.35 -0.67 10.37
CA GLY A 48 -9.25 0.27 11.03
C GLY A 48 -10.03 -0.37 12.19
N ALA A 49 -10.52 -1.60 12.01
CA ALA A 49 -11.19 -2.35 13.07
C ALA A 49 -10.24 -2.69 14.23
N LEU A 50 -9.02 -3.12 13.95
CA LEU A 50 -8.01 -3.41 14.97
C LEU A 50 -7.68 -2.17 15.82
N VAL A 51 -7.55 -0.99 15.18
CA VAL A 51 -7.34 0.28 15.88
C VAL A 51 -8.59 0.68 16.68
N TYR A 52 -9.77 0.50 16.12
CA TYR A 52 -11.04 0.83 16.78
C TYR A 52 -11.25 0.01 18.06
N PHE A 53 -11.01 -1.31 18.00
CA PHE A 53 -11.12 -2.24 19.11
C PHE A 53 -9.92 -2.22 20.07
N LYS A 54 -8.93 -1.35 19.83
CA LYS A 54 -7.71 -1.24 20.64
C LYS A 54 -6.98 -2.58 20.80
N VAL A 55 -6.93 -3.38 19.74
CA VAL A 55 -6.26 -4.68 19.76
C VAL A 55 -4.77 -4.50 20.10
N ASN A 56 -4.26 -5.38 20.94
CA ASN A 56 -2.88 -5.30 21.41
C ASN A 56 -1.91 -5.48 20.23
N PHE A 57 -1.11 -4.45 19.97
CA PHE A 57 -0.14 -4.44 18.87
C PHE A 57 0.90 -5.58 18.97
N LYS A 58 1.25 -6.01 20.21
CA LYS A 58 2.17 -7.14 20.42
C LYS A 58 1.59 -8.45 19.89
N LEU A 59 0.29 -8.68 20.13
CA LEU A 59 -0.40 -9.85 19.60
C LEU A 59 -0.47 -9.80 18.06
N LEU A 60 -0.77 -8.63 17.49
CA LEU A 60 -0.82 -8.43 16.05
C LEU A 60 0.56 -8.68 15.41
N SER A 61 1.62 -8.14 15.99
CA SER A 61 2.99 -8.36 15.51
C SER A 61 3.38 -9.84 15.59
N PHE A 62 3.01 -10.54 16.67
CA PHE A 62 3.26 -11.96 16.82
C PHE A 62 2.55 -12.78 15.74
N VAL A 63 1.26 -12.51 15.47
CA VAL A 63 0.50 -13.17 14.41
C VAL A 63 1.09 -12.86 13.04
N ALA A 64 1.51 -11.62 12.78
CA ALA A 64 2.15 -11.23 11.53
C ALA A 64 3.47 -11.98 11.30
N ILE A 65 4.33 -12.06 12.30
CA ILE A 65 5.61 -12.80 12.23
C ILE A 65 5.35 -14.29 11.99
N LEU A 66 4.37 -14.87 12.68
CA LEU A 66 3.98 -16.27 12.49
C LEU A 66 3.48 -16.54 11.06
N SER A 67 2.65 -15.64 10.52
CA SER A 67 2.14 -15.73 9.15
C SER A 67 3.25 -15.63 8.12
N ILE A 68 4.19 -14.71 8.28
CA ILE A 68 5.38 -14.58 7.41
C ILE A 68 6.23 -15.84 7.48
N GLY A 69 6.45 -16.39 8.68
CA GLY A 69 7.18 -17.64 8.88
C GLY A 69 6.51 -18.82 8.18
N MET A 70 5.18 -18.92 8.23
CA MET A 70 4.43 -19.97 7.51
C MET A 70 4.53 -19.82 5.99
N ILE A 71 4.45 -18.58 5.46
CA ILE A 71 4.62 -18.31 4.03
C ILE A 71 6.03 -18.72 3.60
N TYR A 72 7.05 -18.32 4.36
CA TYR A 72 8.44 -18.68 4.08
C TYR A 72 8.67 -20.19 4.12
N ALA A 73 8.10 -20.90 5.10
CA ALA A 73 8.21 -22.35 5.22
C ALA A 73 7.53 -23.12 4.06
N GLN A 74 6.60 -22.49 3.35
CA GLN A 74 5.91 -23.08 2.19
C GLN A 74 6.37 -22.48 0.86
N TRP A 75 7.44 -21.68 0.85
CA TRP A 75 7.90 -20.95 -0.34
C TRP A 75 8.15 -21.85 -1.55
N ASP A 76 8.81 -23.00 -1.35
CA ASP A 76 9.08 -23.96 -2.42
C ASP A 76 7.80 -24.55 -3.03
N LYS A 77 6.77 -24.80 -2.20
CA LYS A 77 5.47 -25.26 -2.70
C LYS A 77 4.74 -24.15 -3.48
N ILE A 78 4.86 -22.92 -3.02
CA ILE A 78 4.29 -21.75 -3.72
C ILE A 78 4.97 -21.58 -5.07
N GLN A 79 6.30 -21.66 -5.12
CA GLN A 79 7.06 -21.61 -6.38
C GLN A 79 6.69 -22.75 -7.33
N MET A 80 6.57 -24.00 -6.84
CA MET A 80 6.15 -25.13 -7.67
C MET A 80 4.74 -24.95 -8.25
N VAL A 81 3.82 -24.40 -7.49
CA VAL A 81 2.46 -24.08 -7.96
C VAL A 81 2.49 -22.96 -9.00
N LEU A 82 3.30 -21.92 -8.79
CA LEU A 82 3.49 -20.83 -9.73
C LEU A 82 4.13 -21.30 -11.05
N ALA A 83 5.17 -22.14 -10.97
CA ALA A 83 5.87 -22.67 -12.15
C ALA A 83 5.02 -23.65 -12.99
N LYS A 84 4.03 -24.30 -12.39
CA LYS A 84 3.22 -25.33 -13.05
C LYS A 84 2.13 -24.76 -13.96
N ASN A 85 1.83 -23.47 -13.90
CA ASN A 85 0.70 -22.83 -14.59
C ASN A 85 1.18 -21.82 -15.64
N THR A 86 1.75 -22.32 -16.75
CA THR A 86 2.23 -21.51 -17.89
C THR A 86 1.16 -21.28 -19.00
N HIS A 87 -0.11 -21.53 -18.73
CA HIS A 87 -1.15 -21.33 -19.73
C HIS A 87 -1.77 -19.93 -19.65
N GLU A 88 -1.62 -19.18 -20.74
CA GLU A 88 -2.25 -17.90 -20.99
C GLU A 88 -3.76 -18.10 -21.26
N HIS A 89 -4.59 -17.39 -20.47
CA HIS A 89 -5.96 -17.11 -20.85
C HIS A 89 -6.22 -15.61 -20.72
N THR A 90 -6.12 -14.92 -21.84
CA THR A 90 -6.69 -13.59 -22.02
C THR A 90 -8.17 -13.76 -22.35
N THR A 91 -9.05 -13.75 -21.37
CA THR A 91 -10.50 -13.82 -21.60
C THR A 91 -11.19 -12.52 -21.19
N GLU A 92 -12.14 -12.08 -22.02
CA GLU A 92 -12.82 -10.79 -21.89
C GLU A 92 -14.09 -10.82 -21.04
N ALA A 93 -14.57 -12.00 -20.63
CA ALA A 93 -15.83 -12.15 -19.90
C ALA A 93 -15.67 -11.81 -18.39
N PHE A 94 -16.67 -11.14 -17.82
CA PHE A 94 -16.68 -10.67 -16.42
C PHE A 94 -16.59 -11.84 -15.41
N ASP A 95 -17.28 -12.96 -15.65
CA ASP A 95 -17.24 -14.14 -14.78
C ASP A 95 -15.88 -14.83 -14.79
N GLU A 96 -15.20 -14.85 -15.94
CA GLU A 96 -13.84 -15.36 -16.07
C GLU A 96 -12.82 -14.46 -15.39
N LYS A 97 -13.06 -13.13 -15.34
CA LYS A 97 -12.22 -12.17 -14.60
C LYS A 97 -12.34 -12.37 -13.08
N ILE A 98 -13.52 -12.74 -12.57
CA ILE A 98 -13.68 -13.10 -11.15
C ILE A 98 -13.01 -14.43 -10.84
N GLN A 99 -13.12 -15.44 -11.72
CA GLN A 99 -12.39 -16.70 -11.59
C GLN A 99 -10.88 -16.52 -11.75
N SER A 100 -10.43 -15.68 -12.68
CA SER A 100 -9.02 -15.32 -12.82
C SER A 100 -8.52 -14.49 -11.63
N ALA A 101 -9.41 -13.77 -10.92
CA ALA A 101 -9.07 -13.12 -9.65
C ALA A 101 -8.71 -14.14 -8.55
N ALA A 102 -9.28 -15.33 -8.58
CA ALA A 102 -8.93 -16.44 -7.70
C ALA A 102 -7.67 -17.20 -8.18
N ASN A 103 -7.35 -17.15 -9.47
CA ASN A 103 -6.18 -17.81 -10.05
C ASN A 103 -4.97 -16.87 -10.07
N VAL A 104 -4.28 -16.77 -8.94
CA VAL A 104 -3.05 -15.98 -8.77
C VAL A 104 -1.91 -16.45 -9.70
N THR A 105 -2.02 -17.66 -10.27
CA THR A 105 -0.92 -18.40 -10.88
C THR A 105 -0.89 -18.42 -12.42
N THR A 106 -1.95 -17.93 -13.08
CA THR A 106 -2.06 -18.02 -14.55
C THR A 106 -1.99 -16.69 -15.28
N ASP A 107 -1.85 -15.57 -14.56
CA ASP A 107 -1.89 -14.23 -15.13
C ASP A 107 -0.47 -13.75 -15.46
N ALA A 108 -0.19 -13.48 -16.74
CA ALA A 108 1.07 -12.90 -17.21
C ALA A 108 1.48 -11.65 -16.41
N SER A 109 0.51 -10.86 -15.94
CA SER A 109 0.73 -9.71 -15.09
C SER A 109 1.32 -10.07 -13.71
N ASN A 110 0.94 -11.20 -13.12
CA ASN A 110 1.49 -11.66 -11.83
C ASN A 110 2.91 -12.22 -12.01
N LEU A 111 3.13 -12.97 -13.08
CA LEU A 111 4.45 -13.51 -13.41
C LEU A 111 5.46 -12.37 -13.70
N GLU A 112 5.02 -11.34 -14.43
CA GLU A 112 5.83 -10.15 -14.68
C GLU A 112 6.19 -9.41 -13.37
N ARG A 113 5.26 -9.30 -12.41
CA ARG A 113 5.58 -8.73 -11.09
C ARG A 113 6.64 -9.54 -10.36
N ILE A 114 6.54 -10.88 -10.38
CA ILE A 114 7.51 -11.76 -9.73
C ILE A 114 8.89 -11.59 -10.38
N ASN A 115 8.96 -11.56 -11.71
CA ASN A 115 10.19 -11.29 -12.44
C ASN A 115 10.81 -9.93 -12.04
N ARG A 116 10.00 -8.88 -11.97
CA ARG A 116 10.45 -7.54 -11.54
C ARG A 116 10.89 -7.49 -10.08
N TRP A 117 10.24 -8.25 -9.22
CA TRP A 117 10.66 -8.38 -7.82
C TRP A 117 11.99 -9.11 -7.70
N ASP A 118 12.20 -10.16 -8.50
CA ASP A 118 13.49 -10.84 -8.54
C ASP A 118 14.57 -9.90 -9.07
N CYS A 119 14.33 -9.15 -10.14
CA CYS A 119 15.26 -8.13 -10.63
C CYS A 119 15.64 -7.14 -9.52
N ALA A 120 14.66 -6.59 -8.78
CA ALA A 120 14.91 -5.68 -7.67
C ALA A 120 15.79 -6.31 -6.59
N TYR A 121 15.54 -7.58 -6.29
CA TYR A 121 16.32 -8.33 -5.30
C TYR A 121 17.75 -8.62 -5.79
N GLN A 122 17.94 -8.97 -7.07
CA GLN A 122 19.28 -9.16 -7.66
C GLN A 122 20.06 -7.83 -7.69
N MET A 123 19.41 -6.71 -8.04
CA MET A 123 19.98 -5.37 -7.93
C MET A 123 20.40 -5.09 -6.49
N PHE A 124 19.55 -5.35 -5.52
CA PHE A 124 19.90 -5.19 -4.10
C PHE A 124 21.12 -6.03 -3.71
N LYS A 125 21.19 -7.31 -4.10
CA LYS A 125 22.36 -8.15 -3.81
C LYS A 125 23.65 -7.59 -4.36
N LYS A 126 23.60 -6.91 -5.52
CA LYS A 126 24.78 -6.29 -6.15
C LYS A 126 25.24 -5.01 -5.45
N LYS A 127 24.29 -4.20 -4.94
CA LYS A 127 24.59 -2.96 -4.21
C LYS A 127 23.76 -2.85 -2.91
N PRO A 128 24.04 -3.64 -1.87
CA PRO A 128 23.12 -3.82 -0.75
C PRO A 128 22.98 -2.60 0.17
N LEU A 129 23.96 -1.72 0.29
CA LEU A 129 23.93 -0.63 1.27
C LEU A 129 23.20 0.62 0.74
N ILE A 130 23.55 1.07 -0.46
CA ILE A 130 23.10 2.36 -1.01
C ILE A 130 22.31 2.21 -2.33
N GLY A 131 22.17 0.98 -2.85
CA GLY A 131 21.48 0.71 -4.10
C GLY A 131 22.12 1.31 -5.34
N PHE A 132 21.35 1.42 -6.41
CA PHE A 132 21.80 1.94 -7.71
C PHE A 132 21.60 3.45 -7.87
N GLY A 133 20.79 4.05 -7.04
CA GLY A 133 20.39 5.46 -7.07
C GLY A 133 18.86 5.60 -7.24
N PRO A 134 18.25 6.64 -6.66
CA PRO A 134 16.82 6.88 -6.82
C PRO A 134 16.41 7.04 -8.29
N GLY A 135 15.31 6.39 -8.70
CA GLY A 135 14.77 6.44 -10.06
C GLY A 135 15.54 5.61 -11.08
N THR A 136 16.54 4.82 -10.67
CA THR A 136 17.40 4.08 -11.61
C THR A 136 16.85 2.71 -11.98
N TYR A 137 15.84 2.21 -11.27
CA TYR A 137 15.29 0.89 -11.55
C TYR A 137 14.89 0.72 -13.01
N ALA A 138 14.20 1.70 -13.60
CA ALA A 138 13.73 1.67 -14.98
C ALA A 138 14.85 1.45 -16.01
N PHE A 139 16.07 1.86 -15.69
CA PHE A 139 17.21 1.79 -16.60
C PHE A 139 18.10 0.56 -16.36
N GLU A 140 18.12 0.06 -15.14
CA GLU A 140 19.08 -0.97 -14.71
C GLU A 140 18.48 -2.39 -14.68
N TYR A 141 17.15 -2.53 -14.48
CA TYR A 141 16.54 -3.83 -14.20
C TYR A 141 16.66 -4.84 -15.34
N ALA A 142 16.70 -4.37 -16.61
CA ALA A 142 16.75 -5.24 -17.77
C ALA A 142 17.97 -6.18 -17.76
N ALA A 143 19.12 -5.72 -17.21
CA ALA A 143 20.32 -6.53 -17.05
C ALA A 143 20.23 -7.62 -15.97
N PHE A 144 19.18 -7.60 -15.16
CA PHE A 144 18.91 -8.53 -14.06
C PHE A 144 17.73 -9.44 -14.32
N GLN A 145 17.10 -9.35 -15.48
CA GLN A 145 16.00 -10.25 -15.85
C GLN A 145 16.53 -11.67 -16.06
N ASP A 146 15.80 -12.65 -15.52
CA ASP A 146 16.06 -14.04 -15.81
C ASP A 146 15.42 -14.38 -17.17
N PRO A 147 16.20 -14.85 -18.17
CA PRO A 147 15.68 -15.21 -19.48
C PRO A 147 14.60 -16.31 -19.44
N GLU A 148 14.62 -17.18 -18.42
CA GLU A 148 13.64 -18.25 -18.26
C GLU A 148 12.29 -17.76 -17.75
N ASN A 149 12.23 -16.56 -17.14
CA ASN A 149 11.05 -15.96 -16.52
C ASN A 149 10.45 -14.82 -17.35
N LEU A 150 10.94 -14.59 -18.56
CA LEU A 150 10.41 -13.55 -19.43
C LEU A 150 8.98 -13.85 -19.85
N THR A 151 8.13 -12.83 -19.82
CA THR A 151 6.74 -12.89 -20.28
C THR A 151 6.58 -12.10 -21.57
N ILE A 152 5.44 -12.23 -22.25
CA ILE A 152 5.12 -11.45 -23.45
C ILE A 152 5.05 -9.94 -23.21
N ILE A 153 4.92 -9.53 -21.93
CA ILE A 153 4.87 -8.11 -21.53
C ILE A 153 6.20 -7.65 -20.90
N SER A 154 7.20 -8.53 -20.84
CA SER A 154 8.53 -8.16 -20.37
C SER A 154 9.24 -7.28 -21.40
N THR A 155 9.90 -6.21 -20.92
CA THR A 155 10.66 -5.29 -21.77
C THR A 155 12.15 -5.60 -21.68
N ASN A 156 12.79 -5.87 -22.83
CA ASN A 156 14.20 -6.25 -22.88
C ASN A 156 15.17 -5.05 -22.87
N PHE A 157 14.65 -3.83 -23.04
CA PHE A 157 15.46 -2.63 -23.28
C PHE A 157 15.51 -1.66 -22.08
N GLY A 158 14.94 -2.03 -20.92
CA GLY A 158 15.03 -1.20 -19.73
C GLY A 158 14.23 0.10 -19.78
N ASP A 159 13.29 0.23 -20.70
CA ASP A 159 12.49 1.42 -20.86
C ASP A 159 11.18 1.32 -20.05
N MET A 160 11.01 2.27 -19.13
CA MET A 160 9.77 2.52 -18.37
C MET A 160 9.31 1.41 -17.41
N GLY A 161 10.17 0.48 -17.01
CA GLY A 161 9.85 -0.52 -16.01
C GLY A 161 9.92 0.04 -14.59
N ASN A 162 9.07 -0.46 -13.71
CA ASN A 162 9.19 -0.25 -12.28
C ASN A 162 9.14 -1.57 -11.52
N ALA A 163 9.54 -1.60 -10.26
CA ALA A 163 9.57 -2.82 -9.45
C ALA A 163 8.18 -3.32 -9.03
N HIS A 164 7.10 -2.64 -9.39
CA HIS A 164 5.74 -2.93 -8.92
C HIS A 164 5.65 -3.11 -7.39
N SER A 165 6.48 -2.39 -6.65
CA SER A 165 6.48 -2.35 -5.19
C SER A 165 7.29 -1.16 -4.70
N GLU A 166 6.70 -0.27 -3.89
CA GLU A 166 7.42 0.83 -3.24
C GLU A 166 8.61 0.33 -2.40
N TYR A 167 8.41 -0.79 -1.73
CA TYR A 167 9.41 -1.37 -0.83
C TYR A 167 10.60 -1.94 -1.60
N LEU A 168 10.33 -2.65 -2.68
CA LEU A 168 11.39 -3.23 -3.52
C LEU A 168 12.08 -2.16 -4.38
N SER A 169 11.37 -1.12 -4.82
CA SER A 169 11.99 0.06 -5.44
C SER A 169 12.97 0.72 -4.47
N ALA A 170 12.52 1.02 -3.25
CA ALA A 170 13.40 1.59 -2.23
C ALA A 170 14.62 0.70 -1.93
N LEU A 171 14.42 -0.63 -1.91
CA LEU A 171 15.50 -1.59 -1.64
C LEU A 171 16.53 -1.67 -2.77
N SER A 172 16.09 -1.70 -4.03
CA SER A 172 16.99 -1.80 -5.19
C SER A 172 17.69 -0.48 -5.51
N GLU A 173 16.97 0.63 -5.37
CA GLU A 173 17.47 1.97 -5.73
C GLU A 173 18.26 2.64 -4.61
N SER A 174 17.87 2.49 -3.36
CA SER A 174 18.46 3.15 -2.20
C SER A 174 19.10 2.19 -1.20
N GLY A 175 19.12 0.90 -1.52
CA GLY A 175 19.69 -0.15 -0.68
C GLY A 175 18.99 -0.33 0.66
N LEU A 176 19.62 -1.05 1.56
CA LEU A 176 19.09 -1.31 2.90
C LEU A 176 18.88 -0.03 3.70
N ILE A 177 19.77 0.95 3.56
CA ILE A 177 19.67 2.22 4.28
C ILE A 177 18.42 2.99 3.84
N GLY A 178 18.19 3.14 2.53
CA GLY A 178 17.01 3.84 2.01
C GLY A 178 15.72 3.10 2.36
N MET A 179 15.71 1.78 2.25
CA MET A 179 14.56 0.96 2.66
C MET A 179 14.22 1.14 4.14
N LEU A 180 15.21 1.10 5.05
CA LEU A 180 14.99 1.30 6.47
C LEU A 180 14.50 2.72 6.78
N LEU A 181 15.02 3.74 6.12
CA LEU A 181 14.54 5.11 6.25
C LEU A 181 13.09 5.24 5.77
N PHE A 182 12.75 4.67 4.61
CA PHE A 182 11.38 4.66 4.11
C PHE A 182 10.42 3.99 5.09
N MET A 183 10.77 2.79 5.58
CA MET A 183 9.97 2.07 6.58
C MET A 183 9.84 2.84 7.89
N SER A 184 10.88 3.56 8.30
CA SER A 184 10.84 4.42 9.50
C SER A 184 9.86 5.58 9.34
N VAL A 185 9.81 6.20 8.17
CA VAL A 185 8.82 7.26 7.86
C VAL A 185 7.41 6.70 7.90
N VAL A 186 7.16 5.56 7.24
CA VAL A 186 5.84 4.90 7.25
C VAL A 186 5.42 4.55 8.68
N ALA A 187 6.32 3.95 9.47
CA ALA A 187 6.07 3.60 10.87
C ALA A 187 5.76 4.84 11.73
N ALA A 188 6.52 5.93 11.57
CA ALA A 188 6.31 7.18 12.28
C ALA A 188 4.96 7.82 11.95
N ILE A 189 4.53 7.79 10.68
CA ILE A 189 3.23 8.28 10.26
C ILE A 189 2.10 7.46 10.93
N PHE A 190 2.15 6.13 10.87
CA PHE A 190 1.14 5.28 11.51
C PHE A 190 1.14 5.46 13.03
N TYR A 191 2.30 5.48 13.66
CA TYR A 191 2.42 5.73 15.10
C TYR A 191 1.77 7.06 15.50
N SER A 192 2.10 8.14 14.78
CA SER A 192 1.57 9.46 15.03
C SER A 192 0.06 9.52 14.83
N THR A 193 -0.45 8.89 13.76
CA THR A 193 -1.88 8.91 13.42
C THR A 193 -2.70 8.09 14.42
N ILE A 194 -2.21 6.91 14.83
CA ILE A 194 -2.87 6.07 15.86
C ILE A 194 -2.86 6.78 17.22
N ARG A 195 -1.72 7.40 17.60
CA ARG A 195 -1.64 8.19 18.82
C ARG A 195 -2.63 9.37 18.81
N LEU A 196 -2.74 10.05 17.69
CA LEU A 196 -3.69 11.13 17.47
C LEU A 196 -5.14 10.64 17.63
N TYR A 197 -5.49 9.50 17.06
CA TYR A 197 -6.81 8.87 17.18
C TYR A 197 -7.21 8.63 18.64
N HIS A 198 -6.30 8.12 19.45
CA HIS A 198 -6.56 7.88 20.87
C HIS A 198 -6.62 9.17 21.70
N ARG A 199 -5.87 10.21 21.29
CA ARG A 199 -5.86 11.49 21.99
C ARG A 199 -7.16 12.29 21.81
N TYR A 200 -7.84 12.13 20.67
CA TYR A 200 -9.12 12.79 20.38
C TYR A 200 -10.35 11.96 20.81
N GLU A 201 -10.26 11.18 21.88
CA GLU A 201 -11.37 10.32 22.33
C GLU A 201 -12.69 11.09 22.59
N LYS A 202 -12.59 12.33 23.06
CA LYS A 202 -13.74 13.19 23.40
C LYS A 202 -14.31 13.97 22.22
N ASN A 203 -13.58 14.12 21.12
CA ASN A 203 -14.03 14.82 19.92
C ASN A 203 -14.34 13.84 18.79
N ASN A 204 -15.60 13.45 18.70
CA ASN A 204 -16.03 12.41 17.76
C ASN A 204 -15.79 12.78 16.30
N ASP A 205 -15.93 14.04 15.90
CA ASP A 205 -15.76 14.47 14.51
C ASP A 205 -14.30 14.37 14.07
N VAL A 206 -13.37 14.80 14.93
CA VAL A 206 -11.94 14.67 14.68
C VAL A 206 -11.51 13.20 14.70
N LYS A 207 -12.02 12.41 15.65
CA LYS A 207 -11.75 10.99 15.75
C LYS A 207 -12.16 10.23 14.49
N ILE A 208 -13.34 10.53 13.93
CA ILE A 208 -13.81 9.95 12.67
C ILE A 208 -12.89 10.34 11.51
N LEU A 209 -12.46 11.59 11.44
CA LEU A 209 -11.54 12.07 10.42
C LEU A 209 -10.19 11.33 10.49
N VAL A 210 -9.61 11.25 11.69
CA VAL A 210 -8.33 10.56 11.91
C VAL A 210 -8.44 9.06 11.58
N MET A 211 -9.56 8.40 11.93
CA MET A 211 -9.82 7.02 11.51
C MET A 211 -9.87 6.90 9.98
N GLY A 212 -10.50 7.85 9.31
CA GLY A 212 -10.50 7.92 7.84
C GLY A 212 -9.09 8.03 7.24
N ILE A 213 -8.22 8.81 7.87
CA ILE A 213 -6.80 8.93 7.47
C ILE A 213 -6.07 7.60 7.71
N ILE A 214 -6.24 6.95 8.86
CA ILE A 214 -5.63 5.63 9.16
C ILE A 214 -5.98 4.61 8.07
N VAL A 215 -7.27 4.46 7.77
CA VAL A 215 -7.76 3.49 6.78
C VAL A 215 -7.25 3.84 5.38
N SER A 216 -7.22 5.12 5.01
CA SER A 216 -6.72 5.56 3.69
C SER A 216 -5.22 5.29 3.53
N LEU A 217 -4.41 5.65 4.52
CA LEU A 217 -2.97 5.37 4.52
C LEU A 217 -2.70 3.87 4.55
N ALA A 218 -3.44 3.09 5.35
CA ALA A 218 -3.32 1.63 5.38
C ALA A 218 -3.65 1.02 4.02
N SER A 219 -4.73 1.45 3.36
CA SER A 219 -5.07 0.98 2.01
C SER A 219 -3.94 1.25 1.03
N TYR A 220 -3.37 2.45 1.06
CA TYR A 220 -2.25 2.78 0.18
C TYR A 220 -1.00 1.93 0.48
N PHE A 221 -0.51 1.91 1.71
CA PHE A 221 0.73 1.22 2.06
C PHE A 221 0.62 -0.31 1.94
N ILE A 222 -0.57 -0.88 2.05
CA ILE A 222 -0.81 -2.29 1.72
C ILE A 222 -0.77 -2.49 0.20
N HIS A 223 -1.42 -1.60 -0.57
CA HIS A 223 -1.37 -1.65 -2.04
C HIS A 223 0.06 -1.46 -2.59
N ALA A 224 0.88 -0.68 -1.90
CA ALA A 224 2.26 -0.38 -2.21
C ALA A 224 3.20 -1.62 -2.21
N PHE A 225 2.78 -2.75 -1.65
CA PHE A 225 3.50 -4.02 -1.82
C PHE A 225 3.42 -4.54 -3.26
N LEU A 226 2.35 -4.20 -3.99
CA LEU A 226 2.03 -4.73 -5.31
C LEU A 226 2.15 -3.66 -6.42
N ASN A 227 2.39 -2.41 -6.06
CA ASN A 227 2.55 -1.29 -6.99
C ASN A 227 3.37 -0.16 -6.35
N ASN A 228 3.99 0.70 -7.18
CA ASN A 228 4.70 1.90 -6.77
C ASN A 228 4.10 3.13 -7.47
N TYR A 229 3.19 3.79 -6.79
CA TYR A 229 2.49 4.96 -7.33
C TYR A 229 2.94 6.29 -6.71
N LEU A 230 3.87 6.27 -5.72
CA LEU A 230 4.46 7.51 -5.18
C LEU A 230 5.30 8.25 -6.22
N ASP A 231 5.72 7.57 -7.28
CA ASP A 231 6.37 8.18 -8.43
C ASP A 231 5.42 9.01 -9.29
N THR A 232 4.10 8.94 -9.01
CA THR A 232 3.08 9.67 -9.75
C THR A 232 2.39 10.71 -8.88
N ASP A 233 2.22 11.93 -9.38
CA ASP A 233 1.55 13.03 -8.66
C ASP A 233 0.14 12.65 -8.22
N LYS A 234 -0.57 11.86 -9.01
CA LYS A 234 -1.96 11.45 -8.74
C LYS A 234 -2.12 10.70 -7.42
N ALA A 235 -1.14 9.89 -7.04
CA ALA A 235 -1.14 9.17 -5.78
C ALA A 235 -0.31 9.87 -4.69
N ALA A 236 0.84 10.45 -5.04
CA ALA A 236 1.75 11.10 -4.11
C ALA A 236 1.08 12.29 -3.40
N ILE A 237 0.40 13.18 -4.14
CA ILE A 237 -0.24 14.36 -3.57
C ILE A 237 -1.24 14.02 -2.45
N PRO A 238 -2.26 13.16 -2.65
CA PRO A 238 -3.21 12.84 -1.58
C PRO A 238 -2.56 12.11 -0.40
N ILE A 239 -1.56 11.28 -0.62
CA ILE A 239 -0.87 10.57 0.45
C ILE A 239 -0.07 11.55 1.32
N TRP A 240 0.76 12.38 0.72
CA TRP A 240 1.56 13.35 1.47
C TRP A 240 0.70 14.46 2.08
N ALA A 241 -0.42 14.83 1.46
CA ALA A 241 -1.40 15.74 2.07
C ALA A 241 -2.01 15.16 3.35
N MET A 242 -2.37 13.85 3.37
CA MET A 242 -2.84 13.20 4.59
C MET A 242 -1.75 13.16 5.67
N CYS A 243 -0.50 12.90 5.30
CA CYS A 243 0.64 12.95 6.24
C CYS A 243 0.82 14.37 6.82
N ALA A 244 0.74 15.41 5.99
CA ALA A 244 0.83 16.80 6.43
C ALA A 244 -0.32 17.18 7.38
N MET A 245 -1.55 16.70 7.11
CA MET A 245 -2.68 16.87 8.04
C MET A 245 -2.40 16.25 9.42
N VAL A 246 -1.85 15.06 9.46
CA VAL A 246 -1.48 14.39 10.74
C VAL A 246 -0.45 15.21 11.50
N VAL A 247 0.58 15.71 10.82
CA VAL A 247 1.62 16.55 11.44
C VAL A 247 1.01 17.86 11.97
N SER A 248 0.22 18.56 11.18
CA SER A 248 -0.46 19.79 11.56
C SER A 248 -1.35 19.61 12.79
N MET A 249 -2.18 18.55 12.81
CA MET A 249 -3.04 18.24 13.94
C MET A 249 -2.23 17.89 15.20
N THR A 250 -1.10 17.22 15.06
CA THR A 250 -0.21 16.87 16.18
C THR A 250 0.43 18.10 16.78
N ILE A 251 0.91 19.05 15.98
CA ILE A 251 1.50 20.31 16.40
C ILE A 251 0.46 21.18 17.13
N SER A 252 -0.73 21.35 16.55
CA SER A 252 -1.82 22.14 17.12
C SER A 252 -2.24 21.64 18.51
N LEU A 253 -2.24 20.32 18.72
CA LEU A 253 -2.50 19.74 20.04
C LEU A 253 -1.39 20.01 21.05
N SER A 254 -0.15 19.99 20.62
CA SER A 254 0.99 20.29 21.50
C SER A 254 0.95 21.75 21.97
N ALA A 255 0.63 22.67 21.06
CA ALA A 255 0.48 24.08 21.39
C ALA A 255 -0.69 24.35 22.37
N SER A 256 -1.86 23.72 22.16
CA SER A 256 -3.01 23.86 23.05
C SER A 256 -2.82 23.22 24.43
N GLY A 257 -1.96 22.22 24.54
CA GLY A 257 -1.59 21.59 25.82
C GLY A 257 -0.64 22.45 26.67
N GLN A 258 0.24 23.25 26.03
CA GLN A 258 1.14 24.16 26.70
C GLN A 258 0.43 25.39 27.29
N SER A 259 -0.63 25.89 26.63
CA SER A 259 -1.39 27.05 27.12
C SER A 259 -2.20 26.72 28.39
N LYS A 260 -2.62 25.46 28.58
CA LYS A 260 -3.37 25.02 29.77
C LYS A 260 -2.51 24.69 30.99
N GLY A 261 -1.21 24.69 30.86
CA GLY A 261 -0.26 24.45 31.98
C GLY A 261 0.41 25.72 32.52
N MET A 262 0.00 26.91 32.00
CA MET A 262 0.51 28.21 32.41
C MET A 262 -0.54 29.05 33.17
N ASP A 263 -1.73 28.51 33.40
CA ASP A 263 -2.78 29.04 34.28
C ASP A 263 -2.86 28.19 35.54
#